data_d70299cb30b87da6c5b4ad3a96993d9e
#
_entry.id   d70299cb30b87da6c5b4ad3a96993d9e
#
_cell.length_a   1.000
_cell.length_b   1.000
_cell.length_c   1.000
_cell.angle_alpha   90.00
_cell.angle_beta   90.00
_cell.angle_gamma   90.00
#
_symmetry.space_group_name_H-M   'P 1'
#
loop_
_entity.id
_entity.type
_entity.pdbx_description
1 polymer ?
#
loop_
_entity_poly.entity_id
_entity_poly.type
_entity_poly.pdbx_seq_one_letter_code
_entity_poly.pdbx_strand_id
1 'polypeptide(L)'
;MSKKKEQLAEQEKLQQEISRIKLPRGNQTLGILEQRLGASRMRVRCLDGKTRICRIPGRLKRKLWVREGDILIAEPWEFSGEGKGDIIYKYTPTQMVFLKNKGYLKKLEDLDEF
;
A
#
# COMPACT_ATOMS: atom_id res chain seq x y z
N MET A 1 16.87 -33.36 -4.93
CA MET A 1 16.76 -33.22 -3.48
C MET A 1 16.48 -31.79 -3.05
N SER A 2 17.26 -30.87 -3.53
CA SER A 2 17.13 -29.45 -3.16
C SER A 2 15.90 -28.76 -3.74
N LYS A 3 15.47 -29.10 -4.97
CA LYS A 3 14.39 -28.39 -5.65
C LYS A 3 13.04 -28.48 -4.94
N LYS A 4 12.69 -29.63 -4.36
CA LYS A 4 11.43 -29.77 -3.61
C LYS A 4 11.44 -28.96 -2.31
N LYS A 5 12.57 -28.94 -1.60
CA LYS A 5 12.71 -28.17 -0.36
C LYS A 5 12.68 -26.67 -0.64
N GLU A 6 13.32 -26.23 -1.72
CA GLU A 6 13.33 -24.81 -2.13
C GLU A 6 11.93 -24.35 -2.52
N GLN A 7 11.18 -25.16 -3.28
CA GLN A 7 9.82 -24.85 -3.67
C GLN A 7 8.87 -24.75 -2.47
N LEU A 8 9.02 -25.69 -1.49
CA LEU A 8 8.21 -25.66 -0.29
C LEU A 8 8.54 -24.43 0.57
N ALA A 9 9.82 -24.07 0.69
CA ALA A 9 10.23 -22.89 1.41
C ALA A 9 9.69 -21.62 0.76
N GLU A 10 9.70 -21.54 -0.57
CA GLU A 10 9.14 -20.40 -1.30
C GLU A 10 7.63 -20.31 -1.11
N GLN A 11 6.91 -21.43 -1.17
CA GLN A 11 5.47 -21.46 -0.94
C GLN A 11 5.12 -21.06 0.48
N GLU A 12 5.90 -21.49 1.45
CA GLU A 12 5.70 -21.10 2.85
C GLU A 12 5.93 -19.60 3.04
N LYS A 13 6.95 -19.02 2.40
CA LYS A 13 7.18 -17.58 2.43
C LYS A 13 6.02 -16.81 1.83
N LEU A 14 5.51 -17.25 0.68
CA LEU A 14 4.36 -16.61 0.02
C LEU A 14 3.12 -16.68 0.90
N GLN A 15 2.86 -17.82 1.53
CA GLN A 15 1.74 -17.96 2.44
C GLN A 15 1.89 -17.08 3.67
N GLN A 16 3.10 -16.95 4.21
CA GLN A 16 3.37 -16.06 5.34
C GLN A 16 3.14 -14.60 4.97
N GLU A 17 3.60 -14.18 3.80
CA GLU A 17 3.36 -12.81 3.33
C GLU A 17 1.86 -12.52 3.20
N ILE A 18 1.10 -13.44 2.63
CA ILE A 18 -0.34 -13.30 2.46
C ILE A 18 -1.06 -13.32 3.81
N SER A 19 -0.68 -14.20 4.73
CA SER A 19 -1.31 -14.28 6.04
C SER A 19 -1.03 -13.08 6.93
N ARG A 20 0.06 -12.36 6.68
CA ARG A 20 0.44 -11.15 7.41
C ARG A 20 -0.06 -9.86 6.75
N ILE A 21 -0.81 -9.98 5.68
CA ILE A 21 -1.30 -8.81 4.96
C ILE A 21 -2.24 -7.98 5.85
N LYS A 22 -2.00 -6.68 5.88
CA LYS A 22 -2.86 -5.74 6.59
C LYS A 22 -3.89 -5.19 5.63
N LEU A 23 -5.10 -5.05 6.09
CA LEU A 23 -6.16 -4.39 5.34
C LEU A 23 -6.53 -3.08 6.04
N PRO A 24 -7.00 -2.07 5.29
CA PRO A 24 -7.40 -0.82 5.90
C PRO A 24 -8.50 -1.03 6.94
N ARG A 25 -8.40 -0.29 8.05
CA ARG A 25 -9.38 -0.33 9.13
C ARG A 25 -9.82 1.09 9.49
N GLY A 26 -11.06 1.22 9.91
CA GLY A 26 -11.60 2.52 10.28
C GLY A 26 -11.59 3.49 9.11
N ASN A 27 -10.95 4.64 9.29
CA ASN A 27 -10.83 5.66 8.25
C ASN A 27 -9.67 5.44 7.29
N GLN A 28 -8.88 4.37 7.49
CA GLN A 28 -7.77 4.05 6.59
C GLN A 28 -8.29 3.64 5.21
N THR A 29 -7.49 3.89 4.18
CA THR A 29 -7.86 3.55 2.81
C THR A 29 -6.64 3.04 2.07
N LEU A 30 -6.88 2.16 1.08
CA LEU A 30 -5.84 1.81 0.13
C LEU A 30 -5.57 2.99 -0.80
N GLY A 31 -4.34 3.12 -1.25
CA GLY A 31 -3.97 4.15 -2.20
C GLY A 31 -2.79 3.71 -3.04
N ILE A 32 -2.59 4.42 -4.14
CA ILE A 32 -1.41 4.25 -4.99
C ILE A 32 -0.57 5.52 -4.92
N LEU A 33 0.74 5.34 -4.74
CA LEU A 33 1.68 6.46 -4.74
C LEU A 33 1.86 6.94 -6.17
N GLU A 34 1.37 8.14 -6.48
CA GLU A 34 1.47 8.72 -7.82
C GLU A 34 2.79 9.43 -8.04
N GLN A 35 3.25 10.20 -7.04
CA GLN A 35 4.42 11.06 -7.22
C GLN A 35 5.06 11.38 -5.88
N ARG A 36 6.38 11.39 -5.87
CA ARG A 36 7.17 11.89 -4.75
C ARG A 36 7.40 13.38 -4.95
N LEU A 37 7.02 14.18 -3.97
CA LEU A 37 7.03 15.65 -4.11
C LEU A 37 8.22 16.32 -3.43
N GLY A 38 9.12 15.56 -2.82
CA GLY A 38 10.21 16.12 -2.03
C GLY A 38 9.78 16.46 -0.61
N ALA A 39 10.76 16.77 0.27
CA ALA A 39 10.52 17.06 1.69
C ALA A 39 9.69 16.00 2.39
N SER A 40 9.88 14.73 2.02
CA SER A 40 9.14 13.57 2.54
C SER A 40 7.63 13.61 2.28
N ARG A 41 7.19 14.39 1.31
CA ARG A 41 5.78 14.46 0.90
C ARG A 41 5.54 13.63 -0.35
N MET A 42 4.36 13.02 -0.42
CA MET A 42 3.99 12.14 -1.52
C MET A 42 2.53 12.34 -1.89
N ARG A 43 2.28 12.37 -3.19
CA ARG A 43 0.89 12.41 -3.68
C ARG A 43 0.39 10.99 -3.78
N VAL A 44 -0.69 10.70 -3.06
CA VAL A 44 -1.30 9.37 -3.01
C VAL A 44 -2.74 9.46 -3.47
N ARG A 45 -3.08 8.69 -4.51
CA ARG A 45 -4.46 8.55 -4.95
C ARG A 45 -5.12 7.45 -4.14
N CYS A 46 -6.15 7.82 -3.38
CA CYS A 46 -6.82 6.91 -2.48
C CYS A 46 -8.07 6.29 -3.11
N LEU A 47 -8.43 5.10 -2.62
CA LEU A 47 -9.61 4.36 -3.10
C LEU A 47 -10.93 5.10 -2.89
N ASP A 48 -10.98 6.02 -1.93
CA ASP A 48 -12.17 6.83 -1.68
C ASP A 48 -12.37 7.93 -2.72
N GLY A 49 -11.54 7.95 -3.78
CA GLY A 49 -11.61 8.94 -4.85
C GLY A 49 -10.86 10.23 -4.55
N LYS A 50 -10.27 10.37 -3.38
CA LYS A 50 -9.54 11.58 -2.98
C LYS A 50 -8.06 11.40 -3.17
N THR A 51 -7.38 12.45 -3.64
CA THR A 51 -5.92 12.50 -3.73
C THR A 51 -5.41 13.27 -2.53
N ARG A 52 -4.50 12.65 -1.78
CA ARG A 52 -3.95 13.25 -0.56
C ARG A 52 -2.46 13.47 -0.68
N ILE A 53 -1.98 14.50 -0.02
CA ILE A 53 -0.55 14.68 0.20
C ILE A 53 -0.23 13.99 1.51
N CYS A 54 0.52 12.91 1.41
CA CYS A 54 0.85 12.04 2.55
C CYS A 54 2.32 12.15 2.90
N ARG A 55 2.63 11.82 4.15
CA ARG A 55 4.00 11.69 4.60
C ARG A 55 4.17 10.38 5.35
N ILE A 56 5.42 9.95 5.52
CA ILE A 56 5.72 8.78 6.34
C ILE A 56 5.96 9.28 7.76
N PRO A 57 5.19 8.80 8.78
CA PRO A 57 5.43 9.19 10.16
C PRO A 57 6.85 8.90 10.60
N GLY A 58 7.39 9.71 11.52
CA GLY A 58 8.77 9.56 11.99
C GLY A 58 9.10 8.17 12.49
N ARG A 59 8.15 7.51 13.17
CA ARG A 59 8.34 6.14 13.68
C ARG A 59 8.56 5.11 12.59
N LEU A 60 8.15 5.40 11.34
CA LEU A 60 8.23 4.47 10.21
C LEU A 60 9.30 4.86 9.19
N LYS A 61 9.91 6.03 9.32
CA LYS A 61 10.86 6.54 8.30
C LYS A 61 12.01 5.61 7.98
N ARG A 62 12.51 4.86 8.95
CA ARG A 62 13.62 3.94 8.76
C ARG A 62 13.19 2.56 8.27
N LYS A 63 11.91 2.26 8.35
CA LYS A 63 11.37 0.92 8.04
C LYS A 63 10.57 0.88 6.76
N LEU A 64 10.12 2.03 6.26
CA LEU A 64 9.18 2.10 5.16
C LEU A 64 9.78 2.87 4.00
N TRP A 65 10.10 2.15 2.94
CA TRP A 65 10.63 2.71 1.69
C TRP A 65 9.57 2.59 0.62
N VAL A 66 9.15 3.72 0.06
CA VAL A 66 8.06 3.75 -0.92
C VAL A 66 8.54 4.30 -2.25
N ARG A 67 7.94 3.80 -3.33
CA ARG A 67 8.23 4.21 -4.70
C ARG A 67 6.94 4.53 -5.43
N GLU A 68 7.04 5.29 -6.51
CA GLU A 68 5.91 5.55 -7.38
C GLU A 68 5.33 4.24 -7.91
N GLY A 69 4.00 4.12 -7.86
CA GLY A 69 3.30 2.91 -8.24
C GLY A 69 3.05 1.93 -7.10
N ASP A 70 3.64 2.13 -5.94
CA ASP A 70 3.40 1.25 -4.78
C ASP A 70 1.97 1.39 -4.28
N ILE A 71 1.41 0.26 -3.85
CA ILE A 71 0.12 0.22 -3.17
C ILE A 71 0.36 0.34 -1.67
N LEU A 72 -0.39 1.24 -1.04
CA LEU A 72 -0.16 1.66 0.33
C LEU A 72 -1.46 1.65 1.11
N ILE A 73 -1.34 1.69 2.45
CA ILE A 73 -2.44 2.09 3.32
C ILE A 73 -2.17 3.55 3.73
N ALA A 74 -3.12 4.43 3.42
CA ALA A 74 -3.09 5.82 3.84
C ALA A 74 -4.09 6.02 4.97
N GLU A 75 -3.67 6.74 6.00
CA GLU A 75 -4.52 7.12 7.12
C GLU A 75 -4.77 8.62 7.07
N PRO A 76 -5.99 9.07 6.72
CA PRO A 76 -6.29 10.50 6.69
C PRO A 76 -6.10 11.12 8.07
N TRP A 77 -5.59 12.35 8.08
CA TRP A 77 -5.44 13.09 9.33
C TRP A 77 -6.82 13.41 9.92
N GLU A 78 -6.90 13.52 11.23
CA GLU A 78 -8.12 13.92 11.92
C GLU A 78 -8.60 15.28 11.43
N PHE A 79 -7.68 16.23 11.28
CA PHE A 79 -7.96 17.53 10.69
C PHE A 79 -7.32 17.58 9.29
N SER A 80 -8.03 18.12 8.32
CA SER A 80 -7.58 18.21 6.94
C SER A 80 -7.43 16.84 6.25
N GLY A 81 -8.11 15.81 6.75
CA GLY A 81 -7.98 14.43 6.22
C GLY A 81 -8.45 14.25 4.80
N GLU A 82 -9.19 15.20 4.24
CA GLU A 82 -9.57 15.14 2.82
C GLU A 82 -8.39 15.35 1.88
N GLY A 83 -7.40 16.14 2.31
CA GLY A 83 -6.22 16.45 1.51
C GLY A 83 -4.92 15.95 2.07
N LYS A 84 -4.89 15.46 3.31
CA LYS A 84 -3.66 15.07 4.00
C LYS A 84 -3.82 13.75 4.73
N GLY A 85 -2.73 13.01 4.81
CA GLY A 85 -2.71 11.74 5.53
C GLY A 85 -1.31 11.25 5.81
N ASP A 86 -1.21 10.09 6.44
CA ASP A 86 0.03 9.39 6.70
C ASP A 86 0.06 8.07 5.94
N ILE A 87 1.23 7.71 5.42
CA ILE A 87 1.46 6.39 4.84
C ILE A 87 1.90 5.48 5.98
N ILE A 88 1.10 4.46 6.29
CA ILE A 88 1.35 3.61 7.44
C ILE A 88 1.77 2.19 7.07
N TYR A 89 1.60 1.79 5.82
CA TYR A 89 1.94 0.44 5.36
C TYR A 89 2.14 0.43 3.86
N LYS A 90 3.04 -0.42 3.39
CA LYS A 90 3.30 -0.66 1.97
C LYS A 90 3.15 -2.14 1.68
N TYR A 91 2.48 -2.47 0.59
CA TYR A 91 2.31 -3.86 0.20
C TYR A 91 3.49 -4.36 -0.63
N THR A 92 3.89 -5.61 -0.40
CA THR A 92 4.90 -6.27 -1.23
C THR A 92 4.29 -6.64 -2.58
N PRO A 93 5.12 -6.92 -3.63
CA PRO A 93 4.58 -7.38 -4.92
C PRO A 93 3.66 -8.60 -4.80
N THR A 94 4.00 -9.56 -3.94
CA THR A 94 3.17 -10.73 -3.70
C THR A 94 1.81 -10.35 -3.10
N GLN A 95 1.82 -9.45 -2.13
CA GLN A 95 0.60 -8.95 -1.52
C GLN A 95 -0.25 -8.16 -2.51
N MET A 96 0.39 -7.39 -3.41
CA MET A 96 -0.31 -6.66 -4.45
C MET A 96 -1.08 -7.60 -5.40
N VAL A 97 -0.48 -8.71 -5.79
CA VAL A 97 -1.14 -9.73 -6.60
C VAL A 97 -2.36 -10.30 -5.86
N PHE A 98 -2.20 -10.58 -4.58
CA PHE A 98 -3.31 -11.06 -3.75
C PHE A 98 -4.45 -10.05 -3.70
N LEU A 99 -4.15 -8.77 -3.46
CA LEU A 99 -5.16 -7.71 -3.43
C LEU A 99 -5.88 -7.59 -4.77
N LYS A 100 -5.14 -7.67 -5.87
CA LYS A 100 -5.71 -7.61 -7.21
C LYS A 100 -6.66 -8.78 -7.46
N ASN A 101 -6.24 -10.00 -7.12
CA ASN A 101 -7.03 -11.21 -7.31
C ASN A 101 -8.31 -11.20 -6.46
N LYS A 102 -8.28 -10.57 -5.30
CA LYS A 102 -9.45 -10.45 -4.42
C LYS A 102 -10.33 -9.25 -4.75
N GLY A 103 -9.97 -8.45 -5.76
CA GLY A 103 -10.77 -7.33 -6.20
C GLY A 103 -10.63 -6.06 -5.37
N TYR A 104 -9.73 -6.02 -4.40
CA TYR A 104 -9.53 -4.82 -3.56
C TYR A 104 -9.04 -3.61 -4.35
N LEU A 105 -8.35 -3.83 -5.47
CA LEU A 105 -7.77 -2.75 -6.26
C LEU A 105 -8.66 -2.31 -7.43
N LYS A 106 -9.82 -2.90 -7.58
CA LYS A 106 -10.69 -2.63 -8.73
C LYS A 106 -11.05 -1.15 -8.86
N LYS A 107 -11.35 -0.49 -7.74
CA LYS A 107 -11.69 0.93 -7.75
C LYS A 107 -10.51 1.81 -8.20
N LEU A 108 -9.28 1.44 -7.84
CA LEU A 108 -8.10 2.16 -8.31
C LEU A 108 -7.91 1.98 -9.82
N GLU A 109 -8.12 0.78 -10.32
CA GLU A 109 -8.06 0.50 -11.76
C GLU A 109 -9.14 1.27 -12.50
N ASP A 110 -10.35 1.32 -11.99
CA ASP A 110 -11.45 2.07 -12.58
C ASP A 110 -11.16 3.58 -12.62
N LEU A 111 -10.49 4.11 -11.60
CA LEU A 111 -10.08 5.51 -11.58
C LEU A 111 -8.99 5.82 -12.60
N ASP A 112 -8.14 4.85 -12.92
CA ASP A 112 -7.07 5.02 -13.90
C ASP A 112 -7.57 4.98 -15.35
N GLU A 113 -8.78 4.50 -15.60
CA GLU A 113 -9.37 4.44 -16.93
C GLU A 113 -9.91 5.79 -17.42
N PHE A 114 -9.89 6.80 -16.59
CA PHE A 114 -10.30 8.14 -16.97
C PHE A 114 -9.08 9.03 -17.29
#